data_8fc3c70ee46bdf9fbc63260af0b0d554
#
_entry.id   8fc3c70ee46bdf9fbc63260af0b0d554
#
_cell.length_a   1.000
_cell.length_b   1.000
_cell.length_c   1.000
_cell.angle_alpha   90.00
_cell.angle_beta   90.00
_cell.angle_gamma   90.00
#
_symmetry.space_group_name_H-M   'P 1'
#
loop_
_entity.id
_entity.type
_entity.pdbx_description
1 polymer ?
#
loop_
_entity_poly.entity_id
_entity_poly.type
_entity_poly.pdbx_seq_one_letter_code
_entity_poly.pdbx_strand_id
1 'polypeptide(L)'
;GDVVDVTGVSKGKGTAGVMKRHHFSGFPASHGTHEYFRHGGSIGNRSYPGRVLKGKRMSGRMGNERVTVANLQVVEVRADQDLIFLRGAVPGARGGTLVIRKRAAVKAKPGAAGAQ
;
A
#
# COMPACT_ATOMS: atom_id res chain seq x y z
N GLY A 1 18.95 -12.14 12.30
CA GLY A 1 18.20 -11.22 13.18
C GLY A 1 18.17 -9.76 12.72
N ASP A 2 18.87 -9.42 11.63
CA ASP A 2 18.84 -8.05 11.08
C ASP A 2 17.45 -7.67 10.57
N VAL A 3 17.13 -6.38 10.67
CA VAL A 3 15.88 -5.82 10.14
C VAL A 3 16.17 -5.09 8.84
N VAL A 4 15.39 -5.39 7.82
CA VAL A 4 15.55 -4.85 6.48
C VAL A 4 14.26 -4.26 5.94
N ASP A 5 14.41 -3.33 4.98
CA ASP A 5 13.31 -2.81 4.18
C ASP A 5 13.42 -3.39 2.77
N VAL A 6 12.31 -3.89 2.26
CA VAL A 6 12.25 -4.54 0.94
C VAL A 6 11.38 -3.73 0.01
N THR A 7 11.95 -3.32 -1.10
CA THR A 7 11.26 -2.56 -2.14
C THR A 7 11.12 -3.40 -3.40
N GLY A 8 9.96 -3.39 -3.98
CA GLY A 8 9.67 -4.07 -5.23
C GLY A 8 8.49 -3.43 -5.96
N VAL A 9 8.14 -3.98 -7.10
CA VAL A 9 6.96 -3.59 -7.86
C VAL A 9 5.84 -4.54 -7.53
N SER A 10 4.71 -4.03 -7.04
CA SER A 10 3.55 -4.83 -6.66
C SER A 10 2.90 -5.51 -7.87
N LYS A 11 2.18 -6.59 -7.64
CA LYS A 11 1.40 -7.24 -8.71
C LYS A 11 0.41 -6.28 -9.33
N GLY A 12 0.37 -6.23 -10.65
CA GLY A 12 -0.64 -5.48 -11.39
C GLY A 12 -2.02 -6.09 -11.21
N LYS A 13 -3.04 -5.25 -11.00
CA LYS A 13 -4.45 -5.64 -10.88
C LYS A 13 -5.32 -5.02 -11.97
N GLY A 14 -4.69 -4.34 -12.93
CA GLY A 14 -5.38 -3.68 -14.03
C GLY A 14 -6.20 -2.47 -13.58
N THR A 15 -7.27 -2.18 -14.30
CA THR A 15 -8.23 -1.14 -13.94
C THR A 15 -9.18 -1.68 -12.87
N ALA A 16 -9.27 -1.02 -11.74
CA ALA A 16 -10.12 -1.39 -10.63
C ALA A 16 -11.14 -0.30 -10.31
N GLY A 17 -12.36 -0.71 -9.94
CA GLY A 17 -13.38 0.19 -9.45
C GLY A 17 -13.09 0.68 -8.03
N VAL A 18 -13.88 1.63 -7.57
CA VAL A 18 -13.70 2.28 -6.26
C VAL A 18 -13.81 1.31 -5.08
N MET A 19 -14.63 0.26 -5.17
CA MET A 19 -14.76 -0.73 -4.10
C MET A 19 -13.49 -1.55 -3.92
N LYS A 20 -12.87 -2.01 -4.99
CA LYS A 20 -11.63 -2.78 -4.95
C LYS A 20 -10.42 -1.89 -4.65
N ARG A 21 -10.36 -0.72 -5.28
CA ARG A 21 -9.20 0.18 -5.22
C ARG A 21 -9.13 0.95 -3.90
N HIS A 22 -10.26 1.41 -3.38
CA HIS A 22 -10.35 2.31 -2.21
C HIS A 22 -11.25 1.79 -1.09
N HIS A 23 -11.76 0.58 -1.20
CA HIS A 23 -12.62 -0.05 -0.18
C HIS A 23 -13.93 0.72 0.09
N PHE A 24 -14.53 1.30 -0.92
CA PHE A 24 -15.84 1.93 -0.79
C PHE A 24 -16.91 0.88 -0.48
N SER A 25 -17.86 1.24 0.36
CA SER A 25 -18.92 0.33 0.80
C SER A 25 -19.97 0.00 -0.29
N GLY A 26 -20.06 0.85 -1.32
CA GLY A 26 -21.09 0.70 -2.35
C GLY A 26 -22.48 1.09 -1.84
N PHE A 27 -23.50 0.68 -2.59
CA PHE A 27 -24.89 0.94 -2.27
C PHE A 27 -25.60 -0.37 -1.88
N PRO A 28 -26.74 -0.29 -1.14
CA PRO A 28 -27.53 -1.47 -0.82
C PRO A 28 -27.97 -2.21 -2.08
N ALA A 29 -28.07 -3.53 -2.01
CA ALA A 29 -28.53 -4.37 -3.13
C ALA A 29 -30.05 -4.30 -3.37
N SER A 30 -30.79 -3.55 -2.55
CA SER A 30 -32.27 -3.41 -2.58
C SER A 30 -32.66 -1.95 -2.32
N HIS A 31 -33.95 -1.69 -2.09
CA HIS A 31 -34.48 -0.36 -1.80
C HIS A 31 -34.29 0.67 -2.92
N GLY A 32 -34.44 0.23 -4.19
CA GLY A 32 -34.46 1.13 -5.34
C GLY A 32 -33.11 1.59 -5.85
N THR A 33 -32.01 0.93 -5.44
CA THR A 33 -30.65 1.28 -5.88
C THR A 33 -30.44 1.04 -7.39
N HIS A 34 -31.09 0.06 -7.98
CA HIS A 34 -31.00 -0.31 -9.39
C HIS A 34 -29.55 -0.55 -9.87
N GLU A 35 -29.03 0.25 -10.81
CA GLU A 35 -27.73 0.04 -11.46
C GLU A 35 -26.52 0.65 -10.71
N TYR A 36 -26.71 1.24 -9.54
CA TYR A 36 -25.70 2.02 -8.82
C TYR A 36 -24.94 1.27 -7.73
N PHE A 37 -25.07 -0.04 -7.63
CA PHE A 37 -24.55 -0.85 -6.51
C PHE A 37 -23.09 -0.62 -6.18
N ARG A 38 -22.25 -0.42 -7.19
CA ARG A 38 -20.79 -0.33 -7.05
C ARG A 38 -20.20 1.01 -7.48
N HIS A 39 -21.02 2.03 -7.59
CA HIS A 39 -20.60 3.36 -8.01
C HIS A 39 -19.88 4.13 -6.92
N GLY A 40 -19.08 5.10 -7.32
CA GLY A 40 -18.29 5.93 -6.42
C GLY A 40 -19.08 6.99 -5.66
N GLY A 41 -20.32 7.27 -6.08
CA GLY A 41 -21.15 8.32 -5.50
C GLY A 41 -20.77 9.72 -5.94
N SER A 42 -21.17 10.71 -5.16
CA SER A 42 -20.87 12.12 -5.44
C SER A 42 -19.37 12.43 -5.40
N ILE A 43 -18.91 13.28 -6.30
CA ILE A 43 -17.52 13.73 -6.37
C ILE A 43 -17.31 15.14 -5.79
N GLY A 44 -18.35 15.82 -5.37
CA GLY A 44 -18.26 17.15 -4.77
C GLY A 44 -19.54 17.96 -4.85
N ASN A 45 -19.42 19.24 -4.53
CA ASN A 45 -20.49 20.22 -4.61
C ASN A 45 -20.49 20.95 -5.97
N ARG A 46 -21.50 21.79 -6.20
CA ARG A 46 -21.69 22.47 -7.50
C ARG A 46 -20.92 23.79 -7.56
N SER A 47 -21.48 24.85 -7.01
CA SER A 47 -20.98 26.23 -7.21
C SER A 47 -19.72 26.52 -6.39
N TYR A 48 -19.62 25.97 -5.21
CA TYR A 48 -18.47 26.09 -4.33
C TYR A 48 -18.02 24.70 -3.86
N PRO A 49 -16.77 24.32 -4.11
CA PRO A 49 -15.66 25.07 -4.66
C PRO A 49 -15.62 25.14 -6.20
N GLY A 50 -16.62 24.65 -6.92
CA GLY A 50 -16.69 24.66 -8.40
C GLY A 50 -15.73 23.71 -9.10
N ARG A 51 -15.09 22.80 -8.36
CA ARG A 51 -14.13 21.82 -8.85
C ARG A 51 -14.15 20.56 -7.99
N VAL A 52 -13.60 19.49 -8.52
CA VAL A 52 -13.32 18.28 -7.75
C VAL A 52 -11.99 18.47 -7.02
N LEU A 53 -11.96 18.21 -5.73
CA LEU A 53 -10.74 18.36 -4.92
C LEU A 53 -9.66 17.38 -5.39
N LYS A 54 -8.40 17.83 -5.35
CA LYS A 54 -7.24 16.97 -5.63
C LYS A 54 -7.18 15.82 -4.61
N GLY A 55 -6.77 14.64 -5.08
CA GLY A 55 -6.70 13.45 -4.23
C GLY A 55 -8.05 12.75 -4.03
N LYS A 56 -9.11 13.18 -4.68
CA LYS A 56 -10.39 12.49 -4.65
C LYS A 56 -10.25 11.06 -5.17
N ARG A 57 -10.67 10.12 -4.36
CA ARG A 57 -10.56 8.69 -4.67
C ARG A 57 -11.56 8.29 -5.75
N MET A 58 -11.06 7.79 -6.84
CA MET A 58 -11.82 7.33 -8.00
C MET A 58 -11.29 5.99 -8.49
N SER A 59 -12.04 5.35 -9.39
CA SER A 59 -11.56 4.17 -10.10
C SER A 59 -10.30 4.48 -10.91
N GLY A 60 -9.54 3.47 -11.24
CA GLY A 60 -8.34 3.58 -12.07
C GLY A 60 -7.43 2.38 -11.93
N ARG A 61 -6.22 2.50 -12.41
CA ARG A 61 -5.20 1.44 -12.33
C ARG A 61 -4.85 1.14 -10.88
N MET A 62 -4.70 -0.14 -10.58
CA MET A 62 -4.30 -0.62 -9.27
C MET A 62 -3.13 -1.60 -9.42
N GLY A 63 -2.19 -1.56 -8.49
CA GLY A 63 -0.99 -2.37 -8.54
C GLY A 63 0.03 -1.88 -9.56
N ASN A 64 1.05 -2.69 -9.81
CA ASN A 64 2.20 -2.37 -10.66
C ASN A 64 2.90 -1.07 -10.24
N GLU A 65 2.97 -0.84 -8.95
CA GLU A 65 3.55 0.34 -8.31
C GLU A 65 4.73 -0.07 -7.45
N ARG A 66 5.68 0.85 -7.28
CA ARG A 66 6.78 0.66 -6.34
C ARG A 66 6.26 0.69 -4.92
N VAL A 67 6.46 -0.40 -4.20
CA VAL A 67 6.03 -0.57 -2.81
C VAL A 67 7.22 -0.96 -1.96
N THR A 68 7.32 -0.39 -0.78
CA THR A 68 8.33 -0.76 0.22
C THR A 68 7.64 -1.36 1.44
N VAL A 69 8.03 -2.56 1.80
CA VAL A 69 7.66 -3.19 3.06
C VAL A 69 8.80 -3.02 4.04
N ALA A 70 8.55 -2.31 5.11
CA ALA A 70 9.54 -1.99 6.12
C ALA A 70 9.55 -3.03 7.25
N ASN A 71 10.68 -3.10 7.96
CA ASN A 71 10.84 -3.89 9.18
C ASN A 71 10.63 -5.40 9.00
N LEU A 72 11.14 -5.97 7.94
CA LEU A 72 11.19 -7.42 7.78
C LEU A 72 12.43 -7.98 8.47
N GLN A 73 12.26 -9.06 9.22
CA GLN A 73 13.34 -9.74 9.90
C GLN A 73 14.00 -10.75 8.99
N VAL A 74 15.32 -10.72 8.91
CA VAL A 74 16.12 -11.76 8.24
C VAL A 74 16.22 -12.96 9.17
N VAL A 75 15.68 -14.09 8.72
CA VAL A 75 15.69 -15.35 9.49
C VAL A 75 16.99 -16.10 9.28
N GLU A 76 17.44 -16.24 8.03
CA GLU A 76 18.61 -17.00 7.65
C GLU A 76 19.19 -16.46 6.35
N VAL A 77 20.49 -16.54 6.21
CA VAL A 77 21.23 -16.26 4.98
C VAL A 77 22.07 -17.48 4.61
N ARG A 78 21.90 -17.99 3.41
CA ARG A 78 22.72 -19.08 2.85
C ARG A 78 23.52 -18.54 1.67
N ALA A 79 24.72 -18.10 1.97
CA ALA A 79 25.61 -17.47 0.98
C ALA A 79 26.09 -18.46 -0.10
N ASP A 80 26.19 -19.74 0.23
CA ASP A 80 26.56 -20.82 -0.69
C ASP A 80 25.51 -21.08 -1.76
N GLN A 81 24.24 -20.76 -1.49
CA GLN A 81 23.10 -20.92 -2.40
C GLN A 81 22.53 -19.60 -2.89
N ASP A 82 23.11 -18.47 -2.49
CA ASP A 82 22.61 -17.12 -2.78
C ASP A 82 21.16 -16.90 -2.34
N LEU A 83 20.80 -17.43 -1.16
CA LEU A 83 19.45 -17.38 -0.61
C LEU A 83 19.39 -16.53 0.65
N ILE A 84 18.33 -15.73 0.76
CA ILE A 84 17.97 -14.95 1.95
C ILE A 84 16.54 -15.31 2.33
N PHE A 85 16.34 -15.69 3.59
CA PHE A 85 15.01 -15.98 4.15
C PHE A 85 14.54 -14.80 4.98
N LEU A 86 13.39 -14.24 4.60
CA LEU A 86 12.75 -13.13 5.29
C LEU A 86 11.43 -13.59 5.93
N ARG A 87 11.17 -13.10 7.12
CA ARG A 87 9.89 -13.34 7.79
C ARG A 87 8.87 -12.30 7.35
N GLY A 88 7.84 -12.74 6.62
CA GLY A 88 6.74 -11.90 6.17
C GLY A 88 6.61 -11.86 4.66
N ALA A 89 5.69 -11.02 4.19
CA ALA A 89 5.40 -10.86 2.78
C ALA A 89 6.34 -9.83 2.12
N VAL A 90 6.66 -10.07 0.86
CA VAL A 90 7.42 -9.14 0.02
C VAL A 90 6.57 -8.71 -1.18
N PRO A 91 6.79 -7.51 -1.74
CA PRO A 91 5.98 -7.04 -2.86
C PRO A 91 6.31 -7.77 -4.17
N GLY A 92 5.29 -7.97 -5.00
CA GLY A 92 5.44 -8.46 -6.36
C GLY A 92 5.16 -9.93 -6.56
N ALA A 93 5.29 -10.35 -7.81
CA ALA A 93 5.12 -11.72 -8.26
C ALA A 93 6.38 -12.55 -8.03
N ARG A 94 6.25 -13.88 -8.12
CA ARG A 94 7.40 -14.79 -8.15
C ARG A 94 8.33 -14.44 -9.30
N GLY A 95 9.64 -14.48 -9.07
CA GLY A 95 10.64 -14.10 -10.06
C GLY A 95 10.82 -12.59 -10.24
N GLY A 96 10.11 -11.76 -9.48
CA GLY A 96 10.29 -10.31 -9.49
C GLY A 96 11.60 -9.89 -8.81
N THR A 97 12.14 -8.76 -9.24
CA THR A 97 13.34 -8.16 -8.65
C THR A 97 12.99 -7.37 -7.40
N LEU A 98 13.74 -7.56 -6.33
CA LEU A 98 13.59 -6.86 -5.07
C LEU A 98 14.89 -6.12 -4.73
N VAL A 99 14.73 -4.96 -4.09
CA VAL A 99 15.83 -4.21 -3.49
C VAL A 99 15.73 -4.35 -1.98
N ILE A 100 16.70 -5.00 -1.37
CA ILE A 100 16.76 -5.19 0.08
C ILE A 100 17.76 -4.20 0.64
N ARG A 101 17.35 -3.39 1.61
CA ARG A 101 18.20 -2.43 2.28
C ARG A 101 18.22 -2.70 3.78
N LYS A 102 19.40 -2.76 4.35
CA LYS A 102 19.53 -2.79 5.79
C LYS A 102 19.01 -1.47 6.37
N ARG A 103 18.14 -1.55 7.35
CA ARG A 103 17.64 -0.36 8.00
C ARG A 103 18.76 0.31 8.80
N ALA A 104 19.00 1.59 8.54
CA ALA A 104 19.88 2.37 9.40
C ALA A 104 19.29 2.40 10.81
N ALA A 105 20.09 2.13 11.81
CA ALA A 105 19.68 2.27 13.20
C ALA A 105 19.11 3.69 13.38
N VAL A 106 17.86 3.79 13.80
CA VAL A 106 17.28 5.08 14.18
C VAL A 106 18.11 5.57 15.35
N LYS A 107 18.93 6.62 15.15
CA LYS A 107 19.54 7.32 16.26
C LYS A 107 18.41 7.69 17.23
N ALA A 108 18.41 7.07 18.39
CA ALA A 108 17.50 7.48 19.46
C ALA A 108 17.64 9.00 19.61
N LYS A 109 16.54 9.74 19.50
CA LYS A 109 16.54 11.15 19.86
C LYS A 109 17.10 11.23 21.27
N PRO A 110 18.16 12.03 21.52
CA PRO A 110 18.64 12.24 22.88
C PRO A 110 17.45 12.69 23.72
N GLY A 111 17.25 12.02 24.83
CA GLY A 111 16.01 11.98 25.58
C GLY A 111 15.43 13.36 25.88
N ALA A 112 14.13 13.44 25.85
CA ALA A 112 13.39 14.28 26.76
C ALA A 112 13.62 13.69 28.16
N ALA A 113 14.73 14.03 28.79
CA ALA A 113 14.94 13.81 30.20
C ALA A 113 13.95 14.69 30.96
N GLY A 114 13.24 14.07 31.88
CA GLY A 114 12.14 14.55 32.68
C GLY A 114 12.16 16.04 33.08
N ALA A 115 10.99 16.62 32.93
CA ALA A 115 10.56 17.69 33.82
C ALA A 115 9.82 17.02 34.99
N GLN A 116 10.42 17.05 36.12
CA GLN A 116 9.75 16.90 37.43
C GLN A 116 8.87 18.11 37.67
#